data_1168765f542b140212d960c5fbcb0f62
#
_entry.id   1168765f542b140212d960c5fbcb0f62
#
_cell.length_a   1.000
_cell.length_b   1.000
_cell.length_c   1.000
_cell.angle_alpha   90.00
_cell.angle_beta   90.00
_cell.angle_gamma   90.00
#
_symmetry.space_group_name_H-M   'P 1'
#
loop_
_entity.id
_entity.type
_entity.pdbx_description
1 polymer ?
#
loop_
_entity_poly.entity_id
_entity_poly.type
_entity_poly.pdbx_seq_one_letter_code
_entity_poly.pdbx_strand_id
1 'polypeptide(L)'
;MIYLKEPKLTADNYYSIGMNKKYFSASQVKSFMDCPARTMAELNGEWEPPQSDALLIGSYVDAAFEGNAAFIRFKKEHPEIFNSRTGELKADFRKADQMVKKAKSDPVFMEFMRGRKQAIRTATLFGVPFKAKFDVLRNNCTKGERRIVDLKTVRDFRPVYKESQGLLNFAEAWNWPLQMALYQKIEGHDLPCYLAVITKEDPPDLAVVQIEQERMDTE
;
A
#
# COMPACT_ATOMS: atom_id res chain seq x y z
N MET A 1 -28.26 12.19 -27.82
CA MET A 1 -27.81 11.82 -26.47
C MET A 1 -26.32 11.51 -26.60
N ILE A 2 -25.42 12.37 -26.09
CA ILE A 2 -23.98 12.14 -26.15
C ILE A 2 -23.69 11.18 -24.99
N TYR A 3 -23.44 9.92 -25.29
CA TYR A 3 -22.89 8.97 -24.32
C TYR A 3 -21.46 9.40 -24.00
N LEU A 4 -21.28 10.16 -22.94
CA LEU A 4 -19.96 10.39 -22.38
C LEU A 4 -19.41 9.02 -21.94
N LYS A 5 -18.39 8.55 -22.63
CA LYS A 5 -17.72 7.28 -22.31
C LYS A 5 -17.17 7.42 -20.90
N GLU A 6 -17.63 6.58 -19.97
CA GLU A 6 -17.15 6.62 -18.59
C GLU A 6 -15.61 6.58 -18.55
N PRO A 7 -14.98 7.40 -17.73
CA PRO A 7 -13.53 7.45 -17.67
C PRO A 7 -12.98 6.08 -17.22
N LYS A 8 -11.99 5.60 -17.98
CA LYS A 8 -11.27 4.36 -17.66
C LYS A 8 -10.39 4.59 -16.44
N LEU A 9 -10.29 3.59 -15.55
CA LEU A 9 -9.39 3.62 -14.41
C LEU A 9 -7.93 3.66 -14.88
N THR A 10 -7.17 4.65 -14.39
CA THR A 10 -5.75 4.88 -14.68
C THR A 10 -4.99 5.18 -13.39
N ALA A 11 -3.66 5.28 -13.45
CA ALA A 11 -2.85 5.68 -12.30
C ALA A 11 -3.22 7.09 -11.81
N ASP A 12 -3.48 8.02 -12.74
CA ASP A 12 -3.76 9.43 -12.42
C ASP A 12 -5.11 9.64 -11.73
N ASN A 13 -6.10 8.79 -12.02
CA ASN A 13 -7.43 8.91 -11.43
C ASN A 13 -7.74 7.85 -10.36
N TYR A 14 -6.78 6.97 -10.04
CA TYR A 14 -7.00 5.84 -9.14
C TYR A 14 -7.62 6.25 -7.79
N TYR A 15 -7.18 7.36 -7.23
CA TYR A 15 -7.63 7.87 -5.93
C TYR A 15 -8.73 8.93 -6.04
N SER A 16 -9.21 9.26 -7.24
CA SER A 16 -10.29 10.24 -7.38
C SER A 16 -11.58 9.77 -6.73
N ILE A 17 -12.37 10.71 -6.21
CA ILE A 17 -13.69 10.45 -5.61
C ILE A 17 -14.58 9.64 -6.56
N GLY A 18 -14.60 9.99 -7.85
CA GLY A 18 -15.39 9.27 -8.86
C GLY A 18 -15.00 7.80 -8.99
N MET A 19 -13.69 7.49 -9.01
CA MET A 19 -13.22 6.11 -9.05
C MET A 19 -13.39 5.39 -7.71
N ASN A 20 -13.31 6.09 -6.58
CA ASN A 20 -13.59 5.52 -5.27
C ASN A 20 -15.07 5.19 -5.04
N LYS A 21 -15.99 5.96 -5.67
CA LYS A 21 -17.44 5.64 -5.69
C LYS A 21 -17.77 4.48 -6.62
N LYS A 22 -17.00 4.31 -7.70
CA LYS A 22 -17.26 3.27 -8.70
C LYS A 22 -16.66 1.91 -8.34
N TYR A 23 -15.49 1.90 -7.72
CA TYR A 23 -14.74 0.70 -7.37
C TYR A 23 -14.39 0.68 -5.90
N PHE A 24 -14.68 -0.43 -5.24
CA PHE A 24 -14.15 -0.69 -3.91
C PHE A 24 -12.65 -1.05 -3.96
N SER A 25 -11.93 -0.72 -2.91
CA SER A 25 -10.54 -1.12 -2.70
C SER A 25 -10.38 -1.75 -1.33
N ALA A 26 -9.31 -2.51 -1.11
CA ALA A 26 -9.02 -3.09 0.20
C ALA A 26 -8.95 -2.03 1.31
N SER A 27 -8.43 -0.83 1.01
CA SER A 27 -8.40 0.29 1.96
C SER A 27 -9.80 0.75 2.34
N GLN A 28 -10.70 0.87 1.37
CA GLN A 28 -12.10 1.25 1.64
C GLN A 28 -12.82 0.18 2.45
N VAL A 29 -12.62 -1.12 2.14
CA VAL A 29 -13.20 -2.20 2.95
C VAL A 29 -12.75 -2.07 4.40
N LYS A 30 -11.46 -1.90 4.66
CA LYS A 30 -10.93 -1.68 6.02
C LYS A 30 -11.51 -0.43 6.68
N SER A 31 -11.66 0.67 5.94
CA SER A 31 -12.27 1.91 6.46
C SER A 31 -13.74 1.71 6.82
N PHE A 32 -14.50 0.99 6.00
CA PHE A 32 -15.90 0.64 6.31
C PHE A 32 -16.02 -0.25 7.54
N MET A 33 -15.11 -1.21 7.73
CA MET A 33 -15.08 -2.05 8.94
C MET A 33 -14.79 -1.23 10.21
N ASP A 34 -13.97 -0.17 10.09
CA ASP A 34 -13.63 0.70 11.21
C ASP A 34 -14.74 1.72 11.52
N CYS A 35 -15.19 2.49 10.54
CA CYS A 35 -16.25 3.49 10.71
C CYS A 35 -17.00 3.76 9.39
N PRO A 36 -18.16 3.13 9.16
CA PRO A 36 -18.96 3.32 7.94
C PRO A 36 -19.35 4.77 7.67
N ALA A 37 -19.77 5.49 8.73
CA ALA A 37 -20.21 6.89 8.60
C ALA A 37 -19.08 7.80 8.12
N ARG A 38 -17.87 7.66 8.71
CA ARG A 38 -16.68 8.40 8.27
C ARG A 38 -16.32 8.09 6.83
N THR A 39 -16.33 6.81 6.47
CA THR A 39 -15.99 6.38 5.11
C THR A 39 -16.97 6.91 4.08
N MET A 40 -18.26 6.98 4.42
CA MET A 40 -19.26 7.60 3.54
C MET A 40 -19.03 9.11 3.39
N ALA A 41 -18.69 9.81 4.47
CA ALA A 41 -18.35 11.24 4.42
C ALA A 41 -17.11 11.50 3.54
N GLU A 42 -16.07 10.66 3.65
CA GLU A 42 -14.89 10.71 2.75
C GLU A 42 -15.29 10.52 1.27
N LEU A 43 -16.10 9.50 0.98
CA LEU A 43 -16.57 9.21 -0.37
C LEU A 43 -17.45 10.33 -0.94
N ASN A 44 -18.18 11.03 -0.11
CA ASN A 44 -19.00 12.17 -0.52
C ASN A 44 -18.19 13.46 -0.70
N GLY A 45 -16.95 13.49 -0.21
CA GLY A 45 -16.12 14.71 -0.18
C GLY A 45 -16.53 15.68 0.91
N GLU A 46 -17.25 15.20 1.93
CA GLU A 46 -17.71 15.98 3.08
C GLU A 46 -16.68 16.03 4.21
N TRP A 47 -15.72 15.11 4.17
CA TRP A 47 -14.64 15.00 5.14
C TRP A 47 -13.36 14.44 4.49
N GLU A 48 -12.22 14.97 4.90
CA GLU A 48 -10.91 14.49 4.47
C GLU A 48 -10.09 14.06 5.69
N PRO A 49 -9.41 12.90 5.63
CA PRO A 49 -8.55 12.47 6.72
C PRO A 49 -7.39 13.46 6.89
N PRO A 50 -7.03 13.81 8.14
CA PRO A 50 -5.86 14.65 8.36
C PRO A 50 -4.61 13.97 7.84
N GLN A 51 -3.78 14.73 7.11
CA GLN A 51 -2.46 14.24 6.72
C GLN A 51 -1.63 13.96 7.98
N SER A 52 -1.04 12.76 8.02
CA SER A 52 -0.10 12.42 9.09
C SER A 52 1.29 12.23 8.52
N ASP A 53 2.30 12.65 9.29
CA ASP A 53 3.71 12.41 8.92
C ASP A 53 4.00 10.93 8.68
N ALA A 54 3.32 10.05 9.41
CA ALA A 54 3.47 8.61 9.24
C ALA A 54 3.02 8.10 7.86
N LEU A 55 1.92 8.65 7.32
CA LEU A 55 1.44 8.34 5.96
C LEU A 55 2.37 8.93 4.92
N LEU A 56 2.83 10.16 5.14
CA LEU A 56 3.74 10.83 4.20
C LEU A 56 5.09 10.12 4.11
N ILE A 57 5.62 9.60 5.23
CA ILE A 57 6.81 8.74 5.25
C ILE A 57 6.58 7.46 4.45
N GLY A 58 5.42 6.80 4.63
CA GLY A 58 5.05 5.62 3.83
C GLY A 58 5.07 5.93 2.34
N SER A 59 4.39 7.01 1.93
CA SER A 59 4.34 7.46 0.54
C SER A 59 5.71 7.83 -0.03
N TYR A 60 6.60 8.40 0.78
CA TYR A 60 8.00 8.67 0.41
C TYR A 60 8.76 7.39 0.07
N VAL A 61 8.62 6.37 0.92
CA VAL A 61 9.25 5.05 0.71
C VAL A 61 8.65 4.39 -0.52
N ASP A 62 7.32 4.37 -0.67
CA ASP A 62 6.62 3.80 -1.84
C ASP A 62 7.12 4.43 -3.14
N ALA A 63 7.18 5.76 -3.20
CA ALA A 63 7.68 6.48 -4.38
C ALA A 63 9.14 6.11 -4.73
N ALA A 64 9.98 5.88 -3.72
CA ALA A 64 11.38 5.47 -3.92
C ALA A 64 11.51 4.05 -4.51
N PHE A 65 10.52 3.16 -4.26
CA PHE A 65 10.46 1.81 -4.81
C PHE A 65 9.64 1.72 -6.10
N GLU A 66 8.75 2.67 -6.37
CA GLU A 66 8.07 2.78 -7.66
C GLU A 66 9.07 3.10 -8.78
N GLY A 67 10.02 3.99 -8.55
CA GLY A 67 11.10 4.32 -9.48
C GLY A 67 11.59 5.76 -9.37
N ASN A 68 12.72 6.05 -10.02
CA ASN A 68 13.36 7.37 -9.91
C ASN A 68 12.45 8.53 -10.35
N ALA A 69 11.68 8.36 -11.42
CA ALA A 69 10.78 9.41 -11.92
C ALA A 69 9.66 9.69 -10.91
N ALA A 70 9.07 8.65 -10.32
CA ALA A 70 8.05 8.78 -9.28
C ALA A 70 8.61 9.45 -8.02
N PHE A 71 9.82 9.08 -7.62
CA PHE A 71 10.47 9.66 -6.45
C PHE A 71 10.83 11.15 -6.61
N ILE A 72 11.30 11.54 -7.81
CA ILE A 72 11.56 12.96 -8.12
C ILE A 72 10.25 13.74 -8.11
N ARG A 73 9.19 13.20 -8.73
CA ARG A 73 7.87 13.82 -8.74
C ARG A 73 7.33 14.00 -7.32
N PHE A 74 7.38 12.96 -6.49
CA PHE A 74 6.95 13.01 -5.09
C PHE A 74 7.65 14.14 -4.33
N LYS A 75 8.97 14.24 -4.41
CA LYS A 75 9.74 15.30 -3.74
C LYS A 75 9.36 16.71 -4.22
N LYS A 76 8.95 16.84 -5.48
CA LYS A 76 8.50 18.12 -6.04
C LYS A 76 7.09 18.49 -5.55
N GLU A 77 6.21 17.51 -5.42
CA GLU A 77 4.83 17.69 -4.98
C GLU A 77 4.70 17.88 -3.47
N HIS A 78 5.72 17.49 -2.70
CA HIS A 78 5.76 17.55 -1.24
C HIS A 78 6.92 18.42 -0.71
N PRO A 79 6.89 19.75 -0.95
CA PRO A 79 7.93 20.64 -0.44
C PRO A 79 8.01 20.69 1.10
N GLU A 80 6.92 20.33 1.79
CA GLU A 80 6.82 20.25 3.25
C GLU A 80 7.76 19.22 3.87
N ILE A 81 8.32 18.27 3.12
CA ILE A 81 9.32 17.31 3.61
C ILE A 81 10.70 17.94 3.81
N PHE A 82 10.91 19.12 3.26
CA PHE A 82 12.16 19.87 3.38
C PHE A 82 12.07 20.96 4.46
N ASN A 83 13.20 21.29 5.03
CA ASN A 83 13.34 22.45 5.87
C ASN A 83 13.33 23.71 4.99
N SER A 84 12.38 24.63 5.22
CA SER A 84 12.20 25.83 4.40
C SER A 84 13.41 26.80 4.42
N ARG A 85 14.24 26.74 5.46
CA ARG A 85 15.41 27.60 5.62
C ARG A 85 16.68 27.00 4.99
N THR A 86 16.89 25.68 5.13
CA THR A 86 18.12 25.03 4.68
C THR A 86 17.96 24.27 3.36
N GLY A 87 16.73 23.98 2.92
CA GLY A 87 16.46 23.13 1.76
C GLY A 87 16.77 21.65 1.97
N GLU A 88 17.20 21.26 3.17
CA GLU A 88 17.52 19.86 3.49
C GLU A 88 16.27 19.08 3.91
N LEU A 89 16.30 17.75 3.75
CA LEU A 89 15.24 16.88 4.28
C LEU A 89 15.10 17.02 5.79
N LYS A 90 13.87 17.09 6.27
CA LYS A 90 13.56 17.00 7.70
C LYS A 90 14.03 15.68 8.29
N ALA A 91 14.19 15.61 9.62
CA ALA A 91 14.75 14.45 10.32
C ALA A 91 14.06 13.12 9.96
N ASP A 92 12.73 13.11 9.93
CA ASP A 92 11.94 11.92 9.64
C ASP A 92 12.13 11.42 8.20
N PHE A 93 12.31 12.33 7.24
CA PHE A 93 12.59 11.98 5.84
C PHE A 93 14.05 11.58 5.60
N ARG A 94 14.99 12.04 6.44
CA ARG A 94 16.35 11.49 6.47
C ARG A 94 16.35 10.05 6.98
N LYS A 95 15.53 9.72 7.99
CA LYS A 95 15.30 8.33 8.41
C LYS A 95 14.66 7.50 7.31
N ALA A 96 13.65 8.05 6.62
CA ALA A 96 13.06 7.37 5.46
C ALA A 96 14.08 7.09 4.35
N ASP A 97 15.03 7.99 4.09
CA ASP A 97 16.16 7.75 3.19
C ASP A 97 17.04 6.58 3.66
N GLN A 98 17.30 6.47 4.97
CA GLN A 98 18.06 5.34 5.55
C GLN A 98 17.29 4.03 5.38
N MET A 99 15.98 4.03 5.60
CA MET A 99 15.10 2.88 5.35
C MET A 99 15.20 2.42 3.89
N VAL A 100 15.08 3.36 2.94
CA VAL A 100 15.21 3.07 1.50
C VAL A 100 16.61 2.53 1.16
N LYS A 101 17.67 3.12 1.69
CA LYS A 101 19.05 2.65 1.47
C LYS A 101 19.27 1.25 2.01
N LYS A 102 18.83 0.98 3.25
CA LYS A 102 18.92 -0.33 3.87
C LYS A 102 18.22 -1.39 3.02
N ALA A 103 16.97 -1.15 2.63
CA ALA A 103 16.20 -2.10 1.84
C ALA A 103 16.78 -2.31 0.43
N LYS A 104 17.26 -1.25 -0.23
CA LYS A 104 17.90 -1.35 -1.55
C LYS A 104 19.27 -2.06 -1.50
N SER A 105 19.93 -2.10 -0.36
CA SER A 105 21.20 -2.84 -0.19
C SER A 105 21.01 -4.32 0.12
N ASP A 106 19.77 -4.75 0.47
CA ASP A 106 19.46 -6.13 0.78
C ASP A 106 19.05 -6.90 -0.50
N PRO A 107 19.81 -7.91 -0.93
CA PRO A 107 19.53 -8.62 -2.17
C PRO A 107 18.27 -9.45 -2.11
N VAL A 108 17.89 -10.00 -0.93
CA VAL A 108 16.67 -10.79 -0.75
C VAL A 108 15.46 -9.86 -0.84
N PHE A 109 15.47 -8.76 -0.11
CA PHE A 109 14.39 -7.77 -0.16
C PHE A 109 14.19 -7.27 -1.60
N MET A 110 15.28 -6.93 -2.29
CA MET A 110 15.22 -6.44 -3.67
C MET A 110 14.75 -7.51 -4.67
N GLU A 111 15.03 -8.79 -4.44
CA GLU A 111 14.48 -9.87 -5.28
C GLU A 111 12.95 -9.93 -5.15
N PHE A 112 12.39 -9.78 -3.94
CA PHE A 112 10.94 -9.71 -3.74
C PHE A 112 10.34 -8.44 -4.38
N MET A 113 11.06 -7.35 -4.38
CA MET A 113 10.64 -6.12 -5.02
C MET A 113 10.78 -6.13 -6.56
N ARG A 114 11.21 -7.24 -7.18
CA ARG A 114 11.24 -7.38 -8.66
C ARG A 114 9.88 -7.72 -9.21
N GLY A 115 9.46 -6.99 -10.24
CA GLY A 115 8.18 -7.21 -10.93
C GLY A 115 7.62 -5.92 -11.49
N ARG A 116 6.40 -5.98 -12.00
CA ARG A 116 5.66 -4.81 -12.46
C ARG A 116 5.22 -3.97 -11.27
N LYS A 117 5.65 -2.72 -11.25
CA LYS A 117 5.31 -1.76 -10.19
C LYS A 117 3.93 -1.13 -10.43
N GLN A 118 3.24 -0.83 -9.33
CA GLN A 118 1.98 -0.10 -9.32
C GLN A 118 0.95 -0.65 -10.33
N ALA A 119 0.89 -1.99 -10.42
CA ALA A 119 0.03 -2.67 -11.38
C ALA A 119 -1.45 -2.55 -10.96
N ILE A 120 -2.27 -1.92 -11.79
CA ILE A 120 -3.71 -1.77 -11.54
C ILE A 120 -4.45 -2.97 -12.11
N ARG A 121 -5.38 -3.51 -11.32
CA ARG A 121 -6.36 -4.54 -11.69
C ARG A 121 -7.74 -4.17 -11.20
N THR A 122 -8.74 -4.69 -11.89
CA THR A 122 -10.14 -4.62 -11.49
C THR A 122 -10.79 -5.99 -11.63
N ALA A 123 -11.70 -6.30 -10.74
CA ALA A 123 -12.54 -7.49 -10.81
C ALA A 123 -13.93 -7.18 -10.24
N THR A 124 -14.90 -8.00 -10.57
CA THR A 124 -16.20 -8.00 -9.89
C THR A 124 -16.19 -9.12 -8.86
N LEU A 125 -16.25 -8.76 -7.59
CA LEU A 125 -16.32 -9.69 -6.47
C LEU A 125 -17.65 -9.47 -5.75
N PHE A 126 -18.38 -10.56 -5.47
CA PHE A 126 -19.68 -10.48 -4.79
C PHE A 126 -20.68 -9.53 -5.48
N GLY A 127 -20.63 -9.42 -6.81
CA GLY A 127 -21.47 -8.50 -7.59
C GLY A 127 -21.04 -7.03 -7.55
N VAL A 128 -19.95 -6.70 -6.88
CA VAL A 128 -19.45 -5.33 -6.71
C VAL A 128 -18.13 -5.15 -7.47
N PRO A 129 -17.92 -4.01 -8.17
CA PRO A 129 -16.65 -3.71 -8.81
C PRO A 129 -15.56 -3.39 -7.77
N PHE A 130 -14.41 -4.06 -7.88
CA PHE A 130 -13.22 -3.83 -7.06
C PHE A 130 -12.06 -3.34 -7.90
N LYS A 131 -11.16 -2.60 -7.28
CA LYS A 131 -9.86 -2.20 -7.83
C LYS A 131 -8.74 -2.51 -6.85
N ALA A 132 -7.58 -2.86 -7.39
CA ALA A 132 -6.33 -2.97 -6.66
C ALA A 132 -5.21 -2.28 -7.43
N LYS A 133 -4.24 -1.75 -6.68
CA LYS A 133 -2.98 -1.25 -7.19
C LYS A 133 -1.88 -1.93 -6.40
N PHE A 134 -1.22 -2.91 -7.03
CA PHE A 134 -0.19 -3.72 -6.40
C PHE A 134 1.15 -2.98 -6.44
N ASP A 135 1.85 -2.90 -5.33
CA ASP A 135 3.20 -2.33 -5.31
C ASP A 135 4.14 -3.12 -6.20
N VAL A 136 4.03 -4.46 -6.13
CA VAL A 136 4.72 -5.37 -7.06
C VAL A 136 3.79 -6.52 -7.46
N LEU A 137 3.62 -6.70 -8.76
CA LEU A 137 3.00 -7.88 -9.35
C LEU A 137 4.01 -8.59 -10.24
N ARG A 138 4.33 -9.84 -9.92
CA ARG A 138 5.18 -10.72 -10.73
C ARG A 138 4.35 -11.92 -11.17
N ASN A 139 3.76 -11.86 -12.37
CA ASN A 139 2.89 -12.91 -12.90
C ASN A 139 3.31 -13.44 -14.28
N ASN A 140 4.21 -12.73 -14.99
CA ASN A 140 4.73 -13.12 -16.30
C ASN A 140 6.13 -13.76 -16.19
N CYS A 141 6.24 -14.84 -15.42
CA CYS A 141 7.50 -15.53 -15.17
C CYS A 141 7.24 -17.00 -14.81
N THR A 142 8.28 -17.75 -14.49
CA THR A 142 8.19 -19.14 -14.05
C THR A 142 7.24 -19.29 -12.86
N LYS A 143 6.42 -20.36 -12.84
CA LYS A 143 5.35 -20.54 -11.84
C LYS A 143 5.83 -20.32 -10.39
N GLY A 144 7.01 -20.83 -10.03
CA GLY A 144 7.56 -20.69 -8.67
C GLY A 144 8.04 -19.28 -8.29
N GLU A 145 8.09 -18.35 -9.25
CA GLU A 145 8.51 -16.95 -8.99
C GLU A 145 7.33 -15.97 -8.99
N ARG A 146 6.12 -16.44 -9.32
CA ARG A 146 4.93 -15.60 -9.40
C ARG A 146 4.47 -15.23 -8.02
N ARG A 147 4.18 -13.94 -7.80
CA ARG A 147 3.79 -13.41 -6.48
C ARG A 147 3.17 -12.02 -6.56
N ILE A 148 2.44 -11.68 -5.51
CA ILE A 148 2.02 -10.32 -5.17
C ILE A 148 2.87 -9.88 -3.97
N VAL A 149 3.44 -8.68 -4.03
CA VAL A 149 4.16 -8.09 -2.89
C VAL A 149 3.62 -6.70 -2.62
N ASP A 150 3.37 -6.42 -1.36
CA ASP A 150 2.90 -5.13 -0.86
C ASP A 150 3.95 -4.57 0.11
N LEU A 151 4.40 -3.34 -0.15
CA LEU A 151 5.43 -2.67 0.63
C LEU A 151 4.80 -2.00 1.85
N LYS A 152 5.39 -2.21 3.02
CA LYS A 152 4.90 -1.61 4.27
C LYS A 152 6.02 -0.98 5.07
N THR A 153 5.70 0.14 5.71
CA THR A 153 6.55 0.73 6.74
C THR A 153 5.86 0.60 8.09
N VAL A 154 6.57 0.08 9.09
CA VAL A 154 6.08 -0.10 10.45
C VAL A 154 6.98 0.61 11.45
N ARG A 155 6.48 0.83 12.66
CA ARG A 155 7.31 1.35 13.74
C ARG A 155 8.43 0.37 14.08
N ASP A 156 8.06 -0.86 14.37
CA ASP A 156 8.90 -2.01 14.73
C ASP A 156 8.14 -3.31 14.44
N PHE A 157 8.72 -4.49 14.72
CA PHE A 157 8.08 -5.79 14.55
C PHE A 157 7.38 -6.31 15.81
N ARG A 158 7.31 -5.52 16.87
CA ARG A 158 6.66 -5.94 18.12
C ARG A 158 5.16 -6.10 17.93
N PRO A 159 4.53 -7.01 18.69
CA PRO A 159 3.09 -7.14 18.70
C PRO A 159 2.39 -5.84 19.08
N VAL A 160 1.21 -5.60 18.50
CA VAL A 160 0.38 -4.42 18.70
C VAL A 160 -0.83 -4.82 19.56
N TYR A 161 -1.05 -4.09 20.65
CA TYR A 161 -2.25 -4.30 21.45
C TYR A 161 -3.44 -3.55 20.83
N LYS A 162 -4.55 -4.25 20.66
CA LYS A 162 -5.86 -3.71 20.26
C LYS A 162 -6.87 -4.02 21.34
N GLU A 163 -7.60 -3.01 21.80
CA GLU A 163 -8.52 -3.11 22.93
C GLU A 163 -9.56 -4.25 22.81
N SER A 164 -10.10 -4.45 21.62
CA SER A 164 -11.11 -5.48 21.35
C SER A 164 -10.55 -6.86 20.97
N GLN A 165 -9.25 -6.97 20.66
CA GLN A 165 -8.66 -8.17 20.06
C GLN A 165 -7.43 -8.68 20.81
N GLY A 166 -6.92 -7.91 21.79
CA GLY A 166 -5.71 -8.25 22.54
C GLY A 166 -4.42 -7.97 21.78
N LEU A 167 -3.42 -8.82 21.98
CA LEU A 167 -2.09 -8.68 21.40
C LEU A 167 -2.03 -9.40 20.05
N LEU A 168 -1.84 -8.63 18.98
CA LEU A 168 -1.78 -9.11 17.60
C LEU A 168 -0.38 -8.92 17.03
N ASN A 169 0.02 -9.79 16.10
CA ASN A 169 1.20 -9.48 15.30
C ASN A 169 0.94 -8.26 14.40
N PHE A 170 2.02 -7.63 13.91
CA PHE A 170 1.91 -6.38 13.18
C PHE A 170 1.09 -6.51 11.88
N ALA A 171 1.04 -7.67 11.23
CA ALA A 171 0.26 -7.86 10.01
C ALA A 171 -1.25 -7.93 10.31
N GLU A 172 -1.63 -8.66 11.33
CA GLU A 172 -3.03 -8.78 11.79
C GLU A 172 -3.57 -7.47 12.34
N ALA A 173 -2.75 -6.75 13.13
CA ALA A 173 -3.13 -5.48 13.74
C ALA A 173 -3.60 -4.43 12.71
N TRP A 174 -3.17 -4.53 11.46
CA TRP A 174 -3.52 -3.61 10.37
C TRP A 174 -4.38 -4.24 9.28
N ASN A 175 -4.97 -5.43 9.52
CA ASN A 175 -5.80 -6.16 8.57
C ASN A 175 -5.11 -6.33 7.19
N TRP A 176 -3.81 -6.65 7.19
CA TRP A 176 -3.09 -6.92 5.95
C TRP A 176 -3.40 -8.29 5.35
N PRO A 177 -3.72 -9.36 6.12
CA PRO A 177 -4.23 -10.59 5.54
C PRO A 177 -5.48 -10.37 4.67
N LEU A 178 -6.46 -9.62 5.14
CA LEU A 178 -7.64 -9.22 4.36
C LEU A 178 -7.26 -8.48 3.06
N GLN A 179 -6.31 -7.55 3.14
CA GLN A 179 -5.84 -6.84 1.95
C GLN A 179 -5.23 -7.80 0.93
N MET A 180 -4.41 -8.76 1.37
CA MET A 180 -3.78 -9.75 0.49
C MET A 180 -4.80 -10.72 -0.11
N ALA A 181 -5.79 -11.16 0.68
CA ALA A 181 -6.91 -11.98 0.20
C ALA A 181 -7.67 -11.26 -0.93
N LEU A 182 -8.04 -10.00 -0.72
CA LEU A 182 -8.70 -9.20 -1.76
C LEU A 182 -7.80 -9.00 -3.00
N TYR A 183 -6.52 -8.76 -2.80
CA TYR A 183 -5.57 -8.63 -3.91
C TYR A 183 -5.49 -9.91 -4.74
N GLN A 184 -5.40 -11.06 -4.10
CA GLN A 184 -5.36 -12.36 -4.76
C GLN A 184 -6.65 -12.61 -5.56
N LYS A 185 -7.83 -12.35 -4.97
CA LYS A 185 -9.12 -12.48 -5.65
C LYS A 185 -9.26 -11.51 -6.83
N ILE A 186 -8.77 -10.27 -6.72
CA ILE A 186 -8.82 -9.29 -7.82
C ILE A 186 -7.85 -9.65 -8.96
N GLU A 187 -6.70 -10.22 -8.65
CA GLU A 187 -5.75 -10.71 -9.67
C GLU A 187 -6.28 -11.95 -10.39
N GLY A 188 -7.11 -12.74 -9.72
CA GLY A 188 -7.83 -13.90 -10.29
C GLY A 188 -7.01 -15.19 -10.34
N HIS A 189 -5.88 -15.24 -9.65
CA HIS A 189 -5.03 -16.42 -9.52
C HIS A 189 -4.54 -16.55 -8.06
N ASP A 190 -4.36 -17.78 -7.60
CA ASP A 190 -3.84 -18.07 -6.26
C ASP A 190 -2.31 -17.83 -6.22
N LEU A 191 -1.93 -16.57 -6.35
CA LEU A 191 -0.54 -16.16 -6.25
C LEU A 191 -0.11 -16.05 -4.79
N PRO A 192 1.09 -16.52 -4.41
CA PRO A 192 1.64 -16.25 -3.11
C PRO A 192 1.71 -14.74 -2.84
N CYS A 193 1.25 -14.34 -1.65
CA CYS A 193 1.18 -12.95 -1.21
C CYS A 193 2.24 -12.68 -0.13
N TYR A 194 2.98 -11.60 -0.29
CA TYR A 194 4.06 -11.21 0.62
C TYR A 194 3.93 -9.76 1.05
N LEU A 195 4.32 -9.51 2.29
CA LEU A 195 4.58 -8.17 2.78
C LEU A 195 6.10 -7.95 2.79
N ALA A 196 6.56 -6.93 2.09
CA ALA A 196 7.92 -6.42 2.19
C ALA A 196 7.91 -5.27 3.21
N VAL A 197 8.51 -5.46 4.37
CA VAL A 197 8.33 -4.57 5.52
C VAL A 197 9.65 -3.93 5.92
N ILE A 198 9.62 -2.63 6.18
CA ILE A 198 10.76 -1.84 6.64
C ILE A 198 10.37 -1.16 7.95
N THR A 199 11.18 -1.32 9.01
CA THR A 199 10.92 -0.63 10.28
C THR A 199 11.42 0.82 10.25
N LYS A 200 10.81 1.67 11.11
CA LYS A 200 11.25 3.05 11.37
C LYS A 200 12.25 3.13 12.52
N GLU A 201 12.84 2.01 12.92
CA GLU A 201 13.89 1.93 13.93
C GLU A 201 15.20 2.54 13.44
N ASP A 202 16.15 2.72 14.32
CA ASP A 202 17.49 3.18 14.03
C ASP A 202 18.51 2.22 14.65
N PRO A 203 19.20 1.38 13.84
CA PRO A 203 19.08 1.23 12.38
C PRO A 203 17.76 0.55 11.96
N PRO A 204 17.28 0.80 10.72
CA PRO A 204 16.08 0.13 10.20
C PRO A 204 16.29 -1.38 10.04
N ASP A 205 15.25 -2.15 10.36
CA ASP A 205 15.20 -3.60 10.12
C ASP A 205 14.26 -3.95 8.97
N LEU A 206 14.42 -5.13 8.40
CA LEU A 206 13.72 -5.60 7.20
C LEU A 206 13.10 -6.97 7.44
N ALA A 207 11.92 -7.17 6.88
CA ALA A 207 11.31 -8.49 6.80
C ALA A 207 10.61 -8.67 5.45
N VAL A 208 10.61 -9.90 4.96
CA VAL A 208 9.69 -10.35 3.91
C VAL A 208 8.86 -11.48 4.50
N VAL A 209 7.57 -11.24 4.64
CA VAL A 209 6.63 -12.14 5.31
C VAL A 209 5.63 -12.66 4.31
N GLN A 210 5.54 -13.96 4.15
CA GLN A 210 4.46 -14.59 3.39
C GLN A 210 3.18 -14.59 4.23
N ILE A 211 2.07 -14.20 3.64
CA ILE A 211 0.75 -14.40 4.23
C ILE A 211 0.26 -15.79 3.78
N GLU A 212 0.05 -16.66 4.73
CA GLU A 212 -0.38 -18.03 4.48
C GLU A 212 -1.76 -18.08 3.83
N GLN A 213 -1.95 -19.02 2.90
CA GLN A 213 -3.21 -19.16 2.17
C GLN A 213 -4.38 -19.43 3.12
N GLU A 214 -4.19 -20.32 4.08
CA GLU A 214 -5.19 -20.64 5.09
C GLU A 214 -5.68 -19.38 5.84
N ARG A 215 -4.76 -18.46 6.15
CA ARG A 215 -5.11 -17.20 6.80
C ARG A 215 -5.90 -16.26 5.87
N MET A 216 -5.56 -16.22 4.58
CA MET A 216 -6.31 -15.43 3.59
C MET A 216 -7.69 -16.02 3.30
N ASP A 217 -7.85 -17.33 3.38
CA ASP A 217 -9.12 -18.00 3.11
C ASP A 217 -10.15 -17.80 4.24
N THR A 218 -9.71 -17.35 5.41
CA THR A 218 -10.57 -17.02 6.56
C THR A 218 -11.06 -15.56 6.56
N GLU A 219 -10.59 -14.72 5.66
CA GLU A 219 -10.99 -13.32 5.53
C GLU A 219 -12.17 -13.17 4.55
#